data_8a97c7d21158aa102f90b7be376cdb15
#
_entry.id   8a97c7d21158aa102f90b7be376cdb15
#
_cell.length_a   1.000
_cell.length_b   1.000
_cell.length_c   1.000
_cell.angle_alpha   90.00
_cell.angle_beta   90.00
_cell.angle_gamma   90.00
#
_symmetry.space_group_name_H-M   'P 1'
#
loop_
_entity.id
_entity.type
_entity.pdbx_description
1 polymer ?
#
loop_
_entity_poly.entity_id
_entity_poly.type
_entity_poly.pdbx_seq_one_letter_code
_entity_poly.pdbx_strand_id
1 'polypeptide(L)'
;VMGGNQIIGIRNITDHAGATTLIYMLKKELEQTYGMTVLALEINRHDFLYFGDKNMVSVTDSNLMTEIVKHKDASVILIDLNDSDNDGVCGDVLYLLEPSSIRLNKLMRRNRKIFEELKGKKIVLNQSLLTNKDVMDFEYEGRTKVFYNMPPLNDREKNPVIADFLTKLGLLNKNEVKD
;
A
#
# COMPACT_ATOMS: atom_id res chain seq x y z
N VAL A 1 -2.17 22.30 -1.55
CA VAL A 1 -3.39 22.45 -2.29
C VAL A 1 -4.56 22.23 -1.36
N MET A 2 -5.32 23.25 -1.23
CA MET A 2 -6.50 23.14 -0.41
C MET A 2 -7.57 22.31 -1.10
N GLY A 3 -8.14 21.37 -0.38
CA GLY A 3 -9.23 20.55 -0.86
C GLY A 3 -8.83 19.38 -1.75
N GLY A 4 -7.53 19.16 -1.96
CA GLY A 4 -7.08 17.97 -2.67
C GLY A 4 -7.06 16.76 -1.74
N ASN A 5 -7.52 15.60 -2.23
CA ASN A 5 -7.34 14.36 -1.50
C ASN A 5 -5.93 13.80 -1.72
N GLN A 6 -5.49 12.98 -0.78
CA GLN A 6 -4.24 12.21 -0.92
C GLN A 6 -4.56 10.89 -1.60
N ILE A 7 -3.90 10.60 -2.69
CA ILE A 7 -4.09 9.38 -3.46
C ILE A 7 -2.82 8.54 -3.38
N ILE A 8 -2.93 7.37 -2.78
CA ILE A 8 -1.82 6.43 -2.58
C ILE A 8 -2.10 5.18 -3.41
N GLY A 9 -1.21 4.89 -4.33
CA GLY A 9 -1.25 3.65 -5.11
C GLY A 9 -0.43 2.57 -4.44
N ILE A 10 -0.85 1.32 -4.57
CA ILE A 10 -0.14 0.15 -4.06
C ILE A 10 0.03 -0.83 -5.19
N ARG A 11 1.27 -1.22 -5.44
CA ARG A 11 1.62 -2.16 -6.50
C ARG A 11 2.30 -3.38 -5.89
N ASN A 12 1.73 -4.56 -6.12
CA ASN A 12 2.37 -5.81 -5.72
C ASN A 12 3.54 -6.12 -6.66
N ILE A 13 4.73 -6.30 -6.10
CA ILE A 13 5.93 -6.66 -6.86
C ILE A 13 6.13 -8.16 -6.81
N THR A 14 6.05 -8.76 -5.62
CA THR A 14 5.99 -10.23 -5.50
C THR A 14 4.55 -10.70 -5.63
N ASP A 15 4.36 -11.95 -6.02
CA ASP A 15 3.03 -12.57 -5.99
C ASP A 15 2.53 -12.62 -4.54
N HIS A 16 1.24 -12.39 -4.35
CA HIS A 16 0.60 -12.44 -3.03
C HIS A 16 1.28 -11.54 -1.99
N ALA A 17 1.69 -10.34 -2.39
CA ALA A 17 2.32 -9.40 -1.46
C ALA A 17 1.37 -8.83 -0.40
N GLY A 18 0.05 -9.02 -0.56
CA GLY A 18 -0.92 -8.68 0.47
C GLY A 18 -1.51 -7.27 0.37
N ALA A 19 -1.57 -6.68 -0.82
CA ALA A 19 -2.11 -5.34 -1.02
C ALA A 19 -3.56 -5.21 -0.56
N THR A 20 -4.41 -6.18 -0.88
CA THR A 20 -5.84 -6.15 -0.55
C THR A 20 -6.06 -6.04 0.96
N THR A 21 -5.40 -6.88 1.74
CA THR A 21 -5.51 -6.86 3.21
C THR A 21 -4.90 -5.62 3.80
N LEU A 22 -3.76 -5.18 3.29
CA LEU A 22 -3.12 -3.95 3.77
C LEU A 22 -4.03 -2.74 3.55
N ILE A 23 -4.60 -2.59 2.37
CA ILE A 23 -5.54 -1.50 2.07
C ILE A 23 -6.73 -1.52 3.03
N TYR A 24 -7.30 -2.69 3.27
CA TYR A 24 -8.40 -2.85 4.21
C TYR A 24 -8.01 -2.35 5.62
N MET A 25 -6.84 -2.75 6.10
CA MET A 25 -6.37 -2.37 7.44
C MET A 25 -6.08 -0.87 7.54
N LEU A 26 -5.45 -0.28 6.52
CA LEU A 26 -5.18 1.16 6.49
C LEU A 26 -6.49 1.97 6.49
N LYS A 27 -7.44 1.56 5.65
CA LYS A 27 -8.75 2.21 5.55
C LYS A 27 -9.49 2.15 6.87
N LYS A 28 -9.54 0.97 7.48
CA LYS A 28 -10.21 0.76 8.77
C LYS A 28 -9.63 1.65 9.87
N GLU A 29 -8.30 1.73 9.95
CA GLU A 29 -7.65 2.58 10.96
C GLU A 29 -7.95 4.06 10.73
N LEU A 30 -7.82 4.52 9.49
CA LEU A 30 -8.09 5.93 9.14
C LEU A 30 -9.55 6.32 9.45
N GLU A 31 -10.49 5.43 9.16
CA GLU A 31 -11.91 5.70 9.39
C GLU A 31 -12.29 5.58 10.85
N GLN A 32 -11.97 4.47 11.48
CA GLN A 32 -12.45 4.15 12.82
C GLN A 32 -11.71 4.90 13.93
N THR A 33 -10.41 5.09 13.77
CA THR A 33 -9.60 5.75 14.79
C THR A 33 -9.53 7.27 14.57
N TYR A 34 -9.43 7.71 13.32
CA TYR A 34 -9.17 9.11 12.98
C TYR A 34 -10.35 9.82 12.31
N GLY A 35 -11.45 9.12 12.08
CA GLY A 35 -12.67 9.73 11.54
C GLY A 35 -12.54 10.27 10.12
N MET A 36 -11.56 9.80 9.36
CA MET A 36 -11.35 10.25 7.98
C MET A 36 -12.32 9.57 7.01
N THR A 37 -12.61 10.24 5.90
CA THR A 37 -13.36 9.66 4.80
C THR A 37 -12.38 9.04 3.82
N VAL A 38 -12.46 7.73 3.61
CA VAL A 38 -11.52 6.97 2.80
C VAL A 38 -12.25 6.19 1.72
N LEU A 39 -11.78 6.30 0.49
CA LEU A 39 -12.19 5.46 -0.62
C LEU A 39 -11.06 4.49 -0.94
N ALA A 40 -11.37 3.22 -1.15
CA ALA A 40 -10.42 2.25 -1.68
C ALA A 40 -10.92 1.75 -3.04
N LEU A 41 -10.02 1.73 -4.00
CA LEU A 41 -10.29 1.27 -5.36
C LEU A 41 -9.36 0.11 -5.69
N GLU A 42 -9.88 -0.91 -6.37
CA GLU A 42 -9.04 -1.93 -6.99
C GLU A 42 -9.27 -1.93 -8.48
N ILE A 43 -8.19 -1.94 -9.24
CA ILE A 43 -8.26 -1.89 -10.70
C ILE A 43 -8.20 -3.31 -11.25
N ASN A 44 -9.19 -3.67 -12.08
CA ASN A 44 -9.27 -4.94 -12.81
C ASN A 44 -9.29 -6.18 -11.89
N ARG A 45 -9.83 -6.03 -10.68
CA ARG A 45 -10.08 -7.13 -9.72
C ARG A 45 -11.45 -6.98 -9.08
N HIS A 46 -11.89 -8.05 -8.39
CA HIS A 46 -13.20 -8.08 -7.74
C HIS A 46 -13.16 -8.62 -6.31
N ASP A 47 -12.02 -8.45 -5.63
CA ASP A 47 -11.84 -8.95 -4.26
C ASP A 47 -12.52 -8.05 -3.23
N PHE A 48 -12.68 -6.76 -3.53
CA PHE A 48 -13.24 -5.78 -2.59
C PHE A 48 -14.71 -6.03 -2.26
N LEU A 49 -15.42 -6.69 -3.15
CA LEU A 49 -16.81 -7.06 -2.92
C LEU A 49 -17.01 -7.90 -1.65
N TYR A 50 -15.99 -8.70 -1.26
CA TYR A 50 -16.09 -9.57 -0.08
C TYR A 50 -15.98 -8.84 1.25
N PHE A 51 -15.61 -7.56 1.25
CA PHE A 51 -15.58 -6.75 2.47
C PHE A 51 -16.92 -6.12 2.84
N GLY A 52 -17.89 -6.10 1.92
CA GLY A 52 -19.21 -5.53 2.19
C GLY A 52 -19.18 -4.04 2.50
N ASP A 53 -18.18 -3.32 2.03
CA ASP A 53 -17.98 -1.89 2.27
C ASP A 53 -18.26 -1.12 0.98
N LYS A 54 -19.25 -0.21 0.99
CA LYS A 54 -19.62 0.58 -0.19
C LYS A 54 -18.52 1.51 -0.69
N ASN A 55 -17.54 1.81 0.16
CA ASN A 55 -16.38 2.64 -0.19
C ASN A 55 -15.13 1.82 -0.51
N MET A 56 -15.32 0.54 -0.82
CA MET A 56 -14.33 -0.35 -1.41
C MET A 56 -14.88 -0.81 -2.76
N VAL A 57 -14.37 -0.24 -3.84
CA VAL A 57 -14.99 -0.32 -5.17
C VAL A 57 -14.03 -0.92 -6.17
N SER A 58 -14.55 -1.84 -6.98
CA SER A 58 -13.80 -2.42 -8.09
C SER A 58 -14.02 -1.56 -9.34
N VAL A 59 -12.94 -1.21 -10.02
CA VAL A 59 -12.99 -0.35 -11.20
C VAL A 59 -12.17 -0.96 -12.34
N THR A 60 -12.39 -0.43 -13.54
CA THR A 60 -11.51 -0.67 -14.69
C THR A 60 -10.65 0.55 -14.93
N ASP A 61 -9.61 0.42 -15.75
CA ASP A 61 -8.79 1.57 -16.15
C ASP A 61 -9.62 2.69 -16.76
N SER A 62 -10.66 2.33 -17.52
CA SER A 62 -11.48 3.30 -18.23
C SER A 62 -12.39 4.13 -17.32
N ASN A 63 -12.80 3.60 -16.16
CA ASN A 63 -13.68 4.32 -15.23
C ASN A 63 -13.01 4.77 -13.94
N LEU A 64 -11.71 4.59 -13.82
CA LEU A 64 -10.93 4.98 -12.64
C LEU A 64 -11.13 6.46 -12.30
N MET A 65 -10.90 7.35 -13.27
CA MET A 65 -11.02 8.79 -13.04
C MET A 65 -12.45 9.19 -12.70
N THR A 66 -13.45 8.56 -13.29
CA THR A 66 -14.85 8.82 -12.97
C THR A 66 -15.13 8.52 -11.48
N GLU A 67 -14.62 7.41 -10.98
CA GLU A 67 -14.79 7.05 -9.56
C GLU A 67 -14.04 8.01 -8.64
N ILE A 68 -12.82 8.40 -9.00
CA ILE A 68 -12.06 9.38 -8.20
C ILE A 68 -12.83 10.70 -8.11
N VAL A 69 -13.36 11.18 -9.20
CA VAL A 69 -14.12 12.46 -9.25
C VAL A 69 -15.40 12.37 -8.42
N LYS A 70 -16.09 11.25 -8.47
CA LYS A 70 -17.31 11.03 -7.64
C LYS A 70 -17.02 11.15 -6.15
N HIS A 71 -15.81 10.82 -5.72
CA HIS A 71 -15.41 10.78 -4.32
C HIS A 71 -14.38 11.86 -3.98
N LYS A 72 -14.48 13.00 -4.63
CA LYS A 72 -13.57 14.14 -4.37
C LYS A 72 -13.59 14.61 -2.91
N ASP A 73 -14.65 14.26 -2.16
CA ASP A 73 -14.77 14.59 -0.74
C ASP A 73 -13.99 13.63 0.16
N ALA A 74 -13.51 12.51 -0.36
CA ALA A 74 -12.67 11.60 0.42
C ALA A 74 -11.33 12.26 0.72
N SER A 75 -10.90 12.18 1.99
CA SER A 75 -9.60 12.72 2.41
C SER A 75 -8.46 11.90 1.83
N VAL A 76 -8.65 10.60 1.74
CA VAL A 76 -7.64 9.64 1.27
C VAL A 76 -8.29 8.68 0.28
N ILE A 77 -7.60 8.42 -0.81
CA ILE A 77 -7.95 7.37 -1.78
C ILE A 77 -6.80 6.38 -1.84
N LEU A 78 -7.08 5.12 -1.57
CA LEU A 78 -6.13 4.03 -1.65
C LEU A 78 -6.45 3.21 -2.90
N ILE A 79 -5.46 2.98 -3.75
CA ILE A 79 -5.67 2.29 -5.03
C ILE A 79 -4.81 1.05 -5.11
N ASP A 80 -5.43 -0.12 -5.23
CA ASP A 80 -4.75 -1.34 -5.64
C ASP A 80 -4.57 -1.29 -7.16
N LEU A 81 -3.35 -0.93 -7.57
CA LEU A 81 -3.03 -0.72 -8.99
C LEU A 81 -3.03 -2.01 -9.80
N ASN A 82 -2.71 -3.12 -9.15
CA ASN A 82 -2.65 -4.42 -9.82
C ASN A 82 -1.70 -4.39 -11.02
N ASP A 83 -2.19 -4.67 -12.21
CA ASP A 83 -1.44 -4.62 -13.47
C ASP A 83 -1.64 -3.30 -14.25
N SER A 84 -2.34 -2.33 -13.67
CA SER A 84 -2.64 -1.06 -14.33
C SER A 84 -1.41 -0.16 -14.43
N ASP A 85 -1.28 0.55 -15.55
CA ASP A 85 -0.25 1.56 -15.76
C ASP A 85 -0.67 2.96 -15.27
N ASN A 86 -1.81 3.09 -14.59
CA ASN A 86 -2.37 4.36 -14.14
C ASN A 86 -1.78 4.87 -12.81
N ASP A 87 -0.54 4.52 -12.50
CA ASP A 87 0.15 5.05 -11.31
C ASP A 87 0.34 6.57 -11.34
N GLY A 88 0.25 7.19 -12.51
CA GLY A 88 0.35 8.65 -12.65
C GLY A 88 -0.76 9.44 -11.96
N VAL A 89 -1.90 8.83 -11.63
CA VAL A 89 -2.98 9.48 -10.88
C VAL A 89 -2.67 9.55 -9.38
N CYS A 90 -1.69 8.79 -8.91
CA CYS A 90 -1.32 8.71 -7.50
C CYS A 90 -0.31 9.78 -7.14
N GLY A 91 -0.50 10.42 -5.99
CA GLY A 91 0.49 11.32 -5.43
C GLY A 91 1.70 10.57 -4.90
N ASP A 92 1.52 9.31 -4.54
CA ASP A 92 2.58 8.43 -4.06
C ASP A 92 2.24 6.98 -4.42
N VAL A 93 3.26 6.16 -4.64
CA VAL A 93 3.08 4.74 -4.93
C VAL A 93 3.96 3.92 -4.00
N LEU A 94 3.38 2.91 -3.40
CA LEU A 94 4.08 1.92 -2.57
C LEU A 94 4.30 0.64 -3.37
N TYR A 95 5.51 0.13 -3.32
CA TYR A 95 5.90 -1.10 -4.02
C TYR A 95 6.03 -2.22 -2.99
N LEU A 96 5.07 -3.13 -3.00
CA LEU A 96 4.91 -4.15 -1.97
C LEU A 96 5.66 -5.42 -2.35
N LEU A 97 6.54 -5.86 -1.44
CA LEU A 97 7.23 -7.15 -1.54
C LEU A 97 6.95 -7.99 -0.30
N GLU A 98 6.66 -9.26 -0.51
CA GLU A 98 6.72 -10.24 0.56
C GLU A 98 8.14 -10.84 0.52
N PRO A 99 8.99 -10.64 1.57
CA PRO A 99 10.43 -10.85 1.46
C PRO A 99 10.90 -12.26 1.78
N SER A 100 10.02 -13.26 1.80
CA SER A 100 10.46 -14.64 1.98
C SER A 100 11.42 -15.06 0.85
N SER A 101 12.32 -15.99 1.15
CA SER A 101 13.32 -16.44 0.17
C SER A 101 12.69 -16.97 -1.10
N ILE A 102 11.58 -17.72 -0.98
CA ILE A 102 10.92 -18.27 -2.16
C ILE A 102 10.32 -17.15 -3.04
N ARG A 103 9.71 -16.13 -2.45
CA ARG A 103 9.11 -15.01 -3.19
C ARG A 103 10.17 -14.18 -3.88
N LEU A 104 11.25 -13.86 -3.17
CA LEU A 104 12.35 -13.09 -3.74
C LEU A 104 13.05 -13.85 -4.86
N ASN A 105 13.30 -15.14 -4.68
CA ASN A 105 13.93 -15.95 -5.71
C ASN A 105 13.07 -16.05 -6.96
N LYS A 106 11.76 -16.22 -6.82
CA LYS A 106 10.84 -16.21 -7.96
C LYS A 106 10.87 -14.87 -8.69
N LEU A 107 10.85 -13.79 -7.92
CA LEU A 107 10.89 -12.43 -8.47
C LEU A 107 12.16 -12.20 -9.27
N MET A 108 13.33 -12.54 -8.71
CA MET A 108 14.61 -12.33 -9.37
C MET A 108 14.78 -13.20 -10.61
N ARG A 109 14.23 -14.41 -10.63
CA ARG A 109 14.22 -15.25 -11.82
C ARG A 109 13.37 -14.68 -12.94
N ARG A 110 12.23 -14.08 -12.57
CA ARG A 110 11.30 -13.48 -13.53
C ARG A 110 11.84 -12.16 -14.07
N ASN A 111 12.53 -11.38 -13.23
CA ASN A 111 13.08 -10.08 -13.62
C ASN A 111 14.40 -9.82 -12.87
N ARG A 112 15.53 -10.06 -13.54
CA ARG A 112 16.86 -9.89 -12.96
C ARG A 112 17.19 -8.44 -12.63
N LYS A 113 16.51 -7.48 -13.26
CA LYS A 113 16.76 -6.03 -13.08
C LYS A 113 15.82 -5.40 -12.10
N ILE A 114 15.02 -6.19 -11.37
CA ILE A 114 13.95 -5.64 -10.52
C ILE A 114 14.48 -4.62 -9.51
N PHE A 115 15.62 -4.86 -8.89
CA PHE A 115 16.14 -3.93 -7.88
C PHE A 115 16.71 -2.64 -8.50
N GLU A 116 17.15 -2.69 -9.74
CA GLU A 116 17.50 -1.47 -10.49
C GLU A 116 16.24 -0.64 -10.80
N GLU A 117 15.17 -1.31 -11.21
CA GLU A 117 13.87 -0.67 -11.49
C GLU A 117 13.24 -0.07 -10.23
N LEU A 118 13.44 -0.70 -9.08
CA LEU A 118 12.88 -0.25 -7.80
C LEU A 118 13.72 0.85 -7.14
N LYS A 119 14.85 1.22 -7.72
CA LYS A 119 15.72 2.24 -7.14
C LYS A 119 14.98 3.59 -7.06
N GLY A 120 15.01 4.21 -5.87
CA GLY A 120 14.29 5.46 -5.63
C GLY A 120 12.78 5.30 -5.39
N LYS A 121 12.26 4.08 -5.45
CA LYS A 121 10.85 3.78 -5.17
C LYS A 121 10.65 3.51 -3.68
N LYS A 122 9.42 3.70 -3.21
CA LYS A 122 9.05 3.39 -1.82
C LYS A 122 8.72 1.91 -1.69
N ILE A 123 9.69 1.13 -1.27
CA ILE A 123 9.56 -0.32 -1.07
C ILE A 123 9.01 -0.59 0.32
N VAL A 124 7.91 -1.31 0.38
CA VAL A 124 7.35 -1.81 1.63
C VAL A 124 7.53 -3.33 1.66
N LEU A 125 8.30 -3.81 2.64
CA LEU A 125 8.38 -5.24 2.91
C LEU A 125 7.14 -5.59 3.74
N ASN A 126 6.24 -6.38 3.17
CA ASN A 126 4.97 -6.72 3.80
C ASN A 126 4.96 -8.16 4.28
N GLN A 127 4.23 -8.44 5.35
CA GLN A 127 4.23 -9.75 6.02
C GLN A 127 5.66 -10.20 6.34
N SER A 128 6.49 -9.25 6.74
CA SER A 128 7.93 -9.45 6.86
C SER A 128 8.30 -10.01 8.22
N LEU A 129 9.07 -11.10 8.21
CA LEU A 129 9.71 -11.66 9.40
C LEU A 129 11.16 -11.21 9.55
N LEU A 130 11.60 -10.27 8.70
CA LEU A 130 12.97 -9.80 8.71
C LEU A 130 13.27 -8.95 9.95
N THR A 131 14.44 -9.17 10.53
CA THR A 131 14.99 -8.32 11.59
C THR A 131 15.55 -7.04 10.96
N ASN A 132 15.92 -6.07 11.80
CA ASN A 132 16.58 -4.85 11.32
C ASN A 132 17.89 -5.17 10.58
N LYS A 133 18.64 -6.16 11.05
CA LYS A 133 19.84 -6.60 10.36
C LYS A 133 19.53 -7.19 8.98
N ASP A 134 18.50 -8.02 8.88
CA ASP A 134 18.08 -8.61 7.61
C ASP A 134 17.67 -7.53 6.62
N VAL A 135 16.98 -6.49 7.08
CA VAL A 135 16.60 -5.34 6.24
C VAL A 135 17.84 -4.61 5.74
N MET A 136 18.84 -4.39 6.61
CA MET A 136 20.09 -3.77 6.20
C MET A 136 20.81 -4.60 5.14
N ASP A 137 20.85 -5.92 5.32
CA ASP A 137 21.45 -6.84 4.33
C ASP A 137 20.70 -6.77 2.99
N PHE A 138 19.35 -6.75 3.04
CA PHE A 138 18.49 -6.61 1.87
C PHE A 138 18.81 -5.30 1.12
N GLU A 139 18.90 -4.20 1.84
CA GLU A 139 19.21 -2.89 1.26
C GLU A 139 20.60 -2.86 0.63
N TYR A 140 21.57 -3.47 1.28
CA TYR A 140 22.95 -3.53 0.79
C TYR A 140 23.03 -4.37 -0.51
N GLU A 141 22.46 -5.57 -0.49
CA GLU A 141 22.50 -6.50 -1.63
C GLU A 141 21.70 -5.96 -2.81
N GLY A 142 20.54 -5.36 -2.56
CA GLY A 142 19.69 -4.80 -3.60
C GLY A 142 20.09 -3.39 -4.04
N ARG A 143 21.02 -2.77 -3.33
CA ARG A 143 21.41 -1.36 -3.55
C ARG A 143 20.20 -0.43 -3.58
N THR A 144 19.28 -0.66 -2.66
CA THR A 144 18.02 0.08 -2.58
C THR A 144 17.68 0.37 -1.12
N LYS A 145 16.73 1.26 -0.89
CA LYS A 145 16.26 1.59 0.45
C LYS A 145 14.88 1.00 0.67
N VAL A 146 14.64 0.53 1.89
CA VAL A 146 13.32 0.07 2.32
C VAL A 146 12.61 1.24 2.99
N PHE A 147 11.40 1.54 2.50
CA PHE A 147 10.57 2.59 3.09
C PHE A 147 9.98 2.13 4.43
N TYR A 148 9.50 0.90 4.50
CA TYR A 148 8.91 0.37 5.71
C TYR A 148 9.02 -1.16 5.75
N ASN A 149 9.32 -1.69 6.94
CA ASN A 149 9.34 -3.13 7.21
C ASN A 149 8.10 -3.48 8.02
N MET A 150 7.06 -4.00 7.34
CA MET A 150 5.77 -4.28 7.95
C MET A 150 5.72 -5.74 8.38
N PRO A 151 5.56 -6.02 9.69
CA PRO A 151 5.45 -7.39 10.16
C PRO A 151 4.10 -8.00 9.77
N PRO A 152 3.94 -9.33 9.90
CA PRO A 152 2.63 -9.95 9.76
C PRO A 152 1.65 -9.36 10.78
N LEU A 153 0.46 -8.98 10.31
CA LEU A 153 -0.56 -8.35 11.13
C LEU A 153 -1.85 -9.17 11.08
N ASN A 154 -2.56 -9.15 12.20
CA ASN A 154 -3.91 -9.72 12.27
C ASN A 154 -4.91 -8.61 11.90
N ASP A 155 -5.68 -8.81 10.83
CA ASP A 155 -6.64 -7.83 10.34
C ASP A 155 -7.86 -7.63 11.24
N ARG A 156 -8.00 -8.45 12.28
CA ARG A 156 -9.08 -8.36 13.27
C ARG A 156 -8.68 -7.56 14.51
N GLU A 157 -7.40 -7.23 14.63
CA GLU A 157 -6.86 -6.55 15.80
C GLU A 157 -6.32 -5.18 15.43
N LYS A 158 -6.44 -4.24 16.37
CA LYS A 158 -5.78 -2.95 16.27
C LYS A 158 -4.29 -3.14 16.52
N ASN A 159 -3.46 -2.54 15.67
CA ASN A 159 -2.01 -2.68 15.79
C ASN A 159 -1.33 -1.31 15.67
N PRO A 160 -0.47 -0.94 16.65
CA PRO A 160 0.22 0.37 16.64
C PRO A 160 1.12 0.59 15.41
N VAL A 161 1.58 -0.49 14.78
CA VAL A 161 2.40 -0.40 13.57
C VAL A 161 1.65 0.30 12.44
N ILE A 162 0.35 0.13 12.35
CA ILE A 162 -0.46 0.79 11.31
C ILE A 162 -0.41 2.31 11.47
N ALA A 163 -0.57 2.83 12.69
CA ALA A 163 -0.49 4.26 12.94
C ALA A 163 0.91 4.81 12.61
N ASP A 164 1.96 4.08 12.97
CA ASP A 164 3.33 4.46 12.65
C ASP A 164 3.56 4.50 11.13
N PHE A 165 3.07 3.52 10.40
CA PHE A 165 3.15 3.48 8.95
C PHE A 165 2.39 4.65 8.31
N LEU A 166 1.18 4.92 8.76
CA LEU A 166 0.37 6.04 8.27
C LEU A 166 1.05 7.39 8.52
N THR A 167 1.72 7.54 9.66
CA THR A 167 2.52 8.73 9.96
C THR A 167 3.68 8.86 8.98
N LYS A 168 4.39 7.79 8.72
CA LYS A 168 5.50 7.80 7.76
C LYS A 168 5.06 8.10 6.34
N LEU A 169 3.84 7.68 5.97
CA LEU A 169 3.24 8.02 4.67
C LEU A 169 2.80 9.49 4.57
N GLY A 170 2.77 10.21 5.68
CA GLY A 170 2.27 11.59 5.71
C GLY A 170 0.75 11.71 5.76
N LEU A 171 0.03 10.62 6.03
CA LEU A 171 -1.43 10.64 6.19
C LEU A 171 -1.86 11.05 7.59
N LEU A 172 -0.99 10.90 8.57
CA LEU A 172 -1.17 11.37 9.94
C LEU A 172 0.06 12.19 10.33
N ASN A 173 -0.11 13.22 11.14
CA ASN A 173 1.03 13.86 11.77
C ASN A 173 1.27 13.25 13.16
N LYS A 174 2.45 13.49 13.74
CA LYS A 174 2.84 12.89 15.03
C LYS A 174 1.92 13.24 16.18
N ASN A 175 1.25 14.40 16.11
CA ASN A 175 0.35 14.88 17.16
C ASN A 175 -1.03 14.26 17.07
N GLU A 176 -1.37 13.61 15.97
CA GLU A 176 -2.66 12.97 15.72
C GLU A 176 -2.71 11.51 16.15
N VAL A 177 -1.54 10.87 16.39
CA VAL A 177 -1.49 9.46 16.74
C VAL A 177 -2.17 9.21 18.07
N LYS A 178 -3.13 8.28 18.07
CA LYS A 178 -3.91 7.88 19.24
C LYS A 178 -3.48 6.49 19.70
N ASP A 179 -3.30 6.36 21.01
CA ASP A 179 -2.95 5.10 21.67
C ASP A 179 -4.15 4.13 21.73
#